data_bec2a2656f6c3ea4d7221d5a1c8296ff
#
_entry.id   bec2a2656f6c3ea4d7221d5a1c8296ff
#
_cell.length_a   1.000
_cell.length_b   1.000
_cell.length_c   1.000
_cell.angle_alpha   90.00
_cell.angle_beta   90.00
_cell.angle_gamma   90.00
#
_symmetry.space_group_name_H-M   'P 1'
#
loop_
_entity.id
_entity.type
_entity.pdbx_description
1 polymer ?
#
loop_
_entity_poly.entity_id
_entity_poly.type
_entity_poly.pdbx_seq_one_letter_code
_entity_poly.pdbx_strand_id
1 'polypeptide(L)'
;NGFEAVRRDWPVEAGGRGHEPAAHTLVRADCLRWVAEAAGPYDLIWLDPPAFSNSKRMGRATFDVQRDHADLIRLTVRRLLAPGGVLLFATNLRNFRLARAELGSLAVKDLSRATLAFDCERDANRHHVFRIERRA
;
A
#
# COMPACT_ATOMS: atom_id res chain seq x y z
N ASN A 1 6.23 -10.34 -15.38
CA ASN A 1 4.90 -10.93 -15.23
C ASN A 1 4.02 -9.91 -14.54
N GLY A 2 3.28 -9.15 -15.31
CA GLY A 2 2.29 -8.22 -14.83
C GLY A 2 1.14 -8.98 -14.13
N PHE A 3 0.50 -8.44 -13.12
CA PHE A 3 -0.65 -9.02 -12.44
C PHE A 3 -1.89 -8.91 -13.34
N GLU A 4 -2.59 -10.00 -13.58
CA GLU A 4 -3.81 -10.05 -14.40
C GLU A 4 -5.02 -9.77 -13.52
N ALA A 5 -5.91 -8.88 -13.95
CA ALA A 5 -7.19 -8.74 -13.30
C ALA A 5 -7.97 -10.05 -13.48
N VAL A 6 -8.03 -10.84 -12.46
CA VAL A 6 -8.94 -11.96 -12.40
C VAL A 6 -10.22 -11.44 -11.76
N ARG A 7 -11.25 -11.19 -12.57
CA ARG A 7 -12.60 -11.14 -12.05
C ARG A 7 -12.91 -12.54 -11.54
N ARG A 8 -12.70 -12.76 -10.27
CA ARG A 8 -13.32 -13.86 -9.56
C ARG A 8 -14.49 -13.25 -8.82
N ASP A 9 -15.70 -13.59 -9.28
CA ASP A 9 -16.87 -13.51 -8.44
C ASP A 9 -16.62 -14.47 -7.28
N TRP A 10 -16.12 -13.93 -6.18
CA TRP A 10 -15.96 -14.69 -4.96
C TRP A 10 -17.37 -14.95 -4.43
N PRO A 11 -17.84 -16.21 -4.34
CA PRO A 11 -19.10 -16.48 -3.69
C PRO A 11 -18.92 -16.15 -2.21
N VAL A 12 -19.50 -15.04 -1.77
CA VAL A 12 -19.74 -14.80 -0.36
C VAL A 12 -20.81 -15.81 0.03
N GLU A 13 -20.43 -16.81 0.82
CA GLU A 13 -21.39 -17.75 1.41
C GLU A 13 -22.50 -16.95 2.09
N ALA A 14 -23.73 -17.17 1.62
CA ALA A 14 -24.92 -16.49 2.12
C ALA A 14 -25.22 -16.99 3.54
N GLY A 15 -24.78 -16.24 4.53
CA GLY A 15 -25.02 -16.53 5.93
C GLY A 15 -25.02 -15.29 6.82
N GLY A 16 -25.80 -14.28 6.49
CA GLY A 16 -25.92 -13.09 7.35
C GLY A 16 -26.66 -11.94 6.67
N ARG A 17 -27.84 -11.69 7.14
CA ARG A 17 -28.74 -10.55 6.91
C ARG A 17 -28.18 -9.37 6.12
N GLY A 18 -28.61 -9.21 4.86
CA GLY A 18 -28.88 -7.90 4.27
C GLY A 18 -27.70 -7.01 3.93
N HIS A 19 -26.51 -7.53 3.63
CA HIS A 19 -25.46 -6.76 3.02
C HIS A 19 -25.39 -7.11 1.54
N GLU A 20 -25.58 -6.11 0.68
CA GLU A 20 -25.22 -6.25 -0.72
C GLU A 20 -23.74 -6.67 -0.80
N PRO A 21 -23.39 -7.63 -1.67
CA PRO A 21 -21.99 -8.00 -1.82
C PRO A 21 -21.21 -6.75 -2.25
N ALA A 22 -20.26 -6.32 -1.44
CA ALA A 22 -19.40 -5.21 -1.78
C ALA A 22 -18.72 -5.53 -3.13
N ALA A 23 -18.88 -4.64 -4.12
CA ALA A 23 -18.27 -4.83 -5.42
C ALA A 23 -16.74 -4.76 -5.28
N HIS A 24 -16.07 -5.89 -5.48
CA HIS A 24 -14.62 -5.98 -5.50
C HIS A 24 -14.12 -5.96 -6.93
N THR A 25 -13.15 -5.10 -7.21
CA THR A 25 -12.47 -5.05 -8.50
C THR A 25 -11.01 -5.43 -8.32
N LEU A 26 -10.57 -6.46 -9.04
CA LEU A 26 -9.17 -6.85 -9.11
C LEU A 26 -8.57 -6.26 -10.37
N VAL A 27 -7.46 -5.55 -10.23
CA VAL A 27 -6.75 -4.92 -11.34
C VAL A 27 -5.33 -5.48 -11.43
N ARG A 28 -4.97 -6.06 -12.57
CA ARG A 28 -3.60 -6.42 -12.86
C ARG A 28 -2.93 -5.29 -13.65
N ALA A 29 -1.98 -4.62 -13.05
CA ALA A 29 -1.28 -3.52 -13.69
C ALA A 29 0.13 -3.36 -13.11
N ASP A 30 0.98 -2.62 -13.79
CA ASP A 30 2.14 -2.01 -13.17
C ASP A 30 1.67 -1.00 -12.12
N CYS A 31 2.02 -1.23 -10.84
CA CYS A 31 1.46 -0.45 -9.74
C CYS A 31 1.80 1.04 -9.82
N LEU A 32 3.02 1.40 -10.23
CA LEU A 32 3.41 2.80 -10.34
C LEU A 32 2.62 3.52 -11.42
N ARG A 33 2.46 2.87 -12.57
CA ARG A 33 1.64 3.37 -13.66
C ARG A 33 0.18 3.47 -13.26
N TRP A 34 -0.35 2.42 -12.63
CA TRP A 34 -1.75 2.40 -12.18
C TRP A 34 -2.05 3.52 -11.18
N VAL A 35 -1.18 3.72 -10.18
CA VAL A 35 -1.34 4.81 -9.20
C VAL A 35 -1.32 6.19 -9.88
N ALA A 36 -0.53 6.36 -10.94
CA ALA A 36 -0.47 7.61 -11.69
C ALA A 36 -1.72 7.87 -12.55
N GLU A 37 -2.38 6.83 -13.04
CA GLU A 37 -3.48 6.90 -14.01
C GLU A 37 -4.86 6.63 -13.39
N ALA A 38 -4.92 5.92 -12.24
CA ALA A 38 -6.18 5.50 -11.62
C ALA A 38 -7.04 6.66 -11.15
N ALA A 39 -8.34 6.45 -11.18
CA ALA A 39 -9.32 7.39 -10.64
C ALA A 39 -9.50 7.14 -9.13
N GLY A 40 -9.22 8.16 -8.32
CA GLY A 40 -9.59 8.23 -6.91
C GLY A 40 -10.88 9.04 -6.72
N PRO A 41 -11.20 9.45 -5.50
CA PRO A 41 -10.44 9.19 -4.28
C PRO A 41 -10.86 7.92 -3.53
N TYR A 42 -9.99 7.44 -2.62
CA TYR A 42 -10.25 6.35 -1.70
C TYR A 42 -10.10 6.79 -0.25
N ASP A 43 -11.00 6.36 0.62
CA ASP A 43 -10.98 6.71 2.05
C ASP A 43 -9.92 5.92 2.83
N LEU A 44 -9.65 4.69 2.40
CA LEU A 44 -8.63 3.82 2.97
C LEU A 44 -7.82 3.15 1.86
N ILE A 45 -6.51 3.27 1.97
CA ILE A 45 -5.56 2.63 1.05
C ILE A 45 -4.60 1.77 1.87
N TRP A 46 -4.46 0.49 1.50
CA TRP A 46 -3.38 -0.37 1.95
C TRP A 46 -2.32 -0.46 0.85
N LEU A 47 -1.12 0.00 1.15
CA LEU A 47 0.02 0.05 0.22
C LEU A 47 1.15 -0.83 0.75
N ASP A 48 1.33 -1.98 0.13
CA ASP A 48 2.33 -2.99 0.52
C ASP A 48 3.17 -3.41 -0.70
N PRO A 49 4.09 -2.55 -1.13
CA PRO A 49 4.94 -2.86 -2.28
C PRO A 49 5.95 -3.97 -1.93
N PRO A 50 6.38 -4.77 -2.91
CA PRO A 50 7.47 -5.71 -2.69
C PRO A 50 8.74 -4.96 -2.32
N ALA A 51 9.62 -5.60 -1.51
CA ALA A 51 10.90 -5.02 -1.13
C ALA A 51 11.74 -4.65 -2.36
N PHE A 52 11.72 -5.51 -3.38
CA PHE A 52 12.37 -5.30 -4.68
C PHE A 52 11.48 -5.81 -5.81
N SER A 53 11.47 -5.12 -6.93
CA SER A 53 10.77 -5.53 -8.13
C SER A 53 11.68 -5.44 -9.35
N ASN A 54 11.91 -6.57 -10.01
CA ASN A 54 12.64 -6.67 -11.28
C ASN A 54 11.67 -6.56 -12.45
N SER A 55 11.28 -5.37 -12.83
CA SER A 55 10.54 -5.14 -14.06
C SER A 55 11.50 -5.11 -15.25
N LYS A 56 11.78 -6.26 -15.85
CA LYS A 56 12.65 -6.38 -17.04
C LYS A 56 12.07 -5.73 -18.31
N ARG A 57 10.80 -5.27 -18.27
CA ARG A 57 10.08 -4.82 -19.49
C ARG A 57 10.23 -3.34 -19.82
N MET A 58 10.83 -2.50 -18.99
CA MET A 58 10.80 -1.05 -19.21
C MET A 58 12.16 -0.35 -19.17
N GLY A 59 13.29 -1.06 -19.22
CA GLY A 59 14.61 -0.42 -19.27
C GLY A 59 14.92 0.55 -18.13
N ARG A 60 14.08 0.58 -17.08
CA ARG A 60 14.23 1.44 -15.92
C ARG A 60 14.72 0.65 -14.72
N ALA A 61 15.43 1.33 -13.84
CA ALA A 61 15.92 0.80 -12.59
C ALA A 61 14.80 0.05 -11.84
N THR A 62 15.14 -1.12 -11.33
CA THR A 62 14.29 -1.92 -10.46
C THR A 62 13.74 -1.09 -9.31
N PHE A 63 12.45 -1.29 -8.99
CA PHE A 63 11.88 -0.68 -7.78
C PHE A 63 12.58 -1.23 -6.54
N ASP A 64 12.97 -0.34 -5.65
CA ASP A 64 13.58 -0.61 -4.35
C ASP A 64 12.79 0.16 -3.30
N VAL A 65 12.13 -0.55 -2.36
CA VAL A 65 11.25 0.07 -1.38
C VAL A 65 12.01 1.04 -0.46
N GLN A 66 13.26 0.75 -0.10
CA GLN A 66 14.03 1.66 0.74
C GLN A 66 14.33 2.99 0.03
N ARG A 67 14.62 2.92 -1.26
CA ARG A 67 14.92 4.11 -2.09
C ARG A 67 13.66 4.84 -2.51
N ASP A 68 12.63 4.11 -2.93
CA ASP A 68 11.53 4.66 -3.73
C ASP A 68 10.23 4.87 -2.94
N HIS A 69 10.16 4.43 -1.65
CA HIS A 69 8.91 4.47 -0.89
C HIS A 69 8.34 5.87 -0.70
N ALA A 70 9.18 6.88 -0.48
CA ALA A 70 8.71 8.23 -0.23
C ALA A 70 7.99 8.81 -1.46
N ASP A 71 8.53 8.60 -2.66
CA ASP A 71 7.91 9.01 -3.91
C ASP A 71 6.60 8.27 -4.16
N LEU A 72 6.57 6.96 -3.93
CA LEU A 72 5.36 6.15 -4.05
C LEU A 72 4.27 6.60 -3.08
N ILE A 73 4.61 6.84 -1.82
CA ILE A 73 3.66 7.34 -0.80
C ILE A 73 3.10 8.70 -1.23
N ARG A 74 3.97 9.65 -1.60
CA ARG A 74 3.54 11.00 -2.03
C ARG A 74 2.63 10.95 -3.25
N LEU A 75 2.98 10.13 -4.23
CA LEU A 75 2.17 9.94 -5.43
C LEU A 75 0.79 9.37 -5.08
N THR A 76 0.75 8.30 -4.25
CA THR A 76 -0.49 7.65 -3.81
C THR A 76 -1.39 8.61 -3.05
N VAL A 77 -0.85 9.35 -2.07
CA VAL A 77 -1.60 10.35 -1.30
C VAL A 77 -2.15 11.43 -2.21
N ARG A 78 -1.32 11.97 -3.10
CA ARG A 78 -1.73 13.06 -3.99
C ARG A 78 -2.83 12.65 -4.96
N ARG A 79 -2.71 11.46 -5.54
CA ARG A 79 -3.59 10.99 -6.63
C ARG A 79 -4.85 10.29 -6.12
N LEU A 80 -4.74 9.52 -5.07
CA LEU A 80 -5.75 8.53 -4.72
C LEU A 80 -6.38 8.72 -3.34
N LEU A 81 -5.71 9.39 -2.39
CA LEU A 81 -6.26 9.51 -1.04
C LEU A 81 -7.31 10.61 -0.95
N ALA A 82 -8.50 10.27 -0.43
CA ALA A 82 -9.55 11.22 -0.13
C ALA A 82 -9.14 12.23 0.95
N PRO A 83 -9.74 13.44 0.99
CA PRO A 83 -9.64 14.30 2.15
C PRO A 83 -10.11 13.59 3.41
N GLY A 84 -9.29 13.58 4.48
CA GLY A 84 -9.59 12.81 5.70
C GLY A 84 -9.37 11.30 5.61
N GLY A 85 -8.95 10.81 4.45
CA GLY A 85 -8.62 9.40 4.24
C GLY A 85 -7.31 8.97 4.91
N VAL A 86 -7.11 7.66 5.01
CA VAL A 86 -5.95 7.03 5.64
C VAL A 86 -5.21 6.15 4.65
N LEU A 87 -3.90 6.33 4.55
CA LEU A 87 -3.00 5.41 3.88
C LEU A 87 -2.25 4.58 4.93
N LEU A 88 -2.34 3.27 4.84
CA LEU A 88 -1.51 2.34 5.60
C LEU A 88 -0.40 1.83 4.67
N PHE A 89 0.83 2.24 4.95
CA PHE A 89 2.01 1.76 4.24
C PHE A 89 2.67 0.64 5.03
N ALA A 90 2.88 -0.50 4.39
CA ALA A 90 3.53 -1.66 5.00
C ALA A 90 4.73 -2.12 4.17
N THR A 91 5.74 -2.69 4.82
CA THR A 91 6.85 -3.38 4.16
C THR A 91 7.48 -4.42 5.07
N ASN A 92 7.98 -5.49 4.48
CA ASN A 92 8.72 -6.55 5.16
C ASN A 92 10.24 -6.45 4.95
N LEU A 93 10.74 -5.35 4.41
CA LEU A 93 12.17 -5.15 4.26
C LEU A 93 12.84 -5.10 5.63
N ARG A 94 13.85 -5.94 5.82
CA ARG A 94 14.63 -5.96 7.08
C ARG A 94 15.30 -4.60 7.33
N ASN A 95 15.13 -4.08 8.56
CA ASN A 95 15.71 -2.81 8.98
C ASN A 95 15.28 -1.60 8.12
N PHE A 96 14.07 -1.64 7.57
CA PHE A 96 13.51 -0.52 6.82
C PHE A 96 13.52 0.77 7.62
N ARG A 97 13.83 1.88 6.97
CA ARG A 97 13.80 3.22 7.56
C ARG A 97 12.94 4.15 6.70
N LEU A 98 11.88 4.64 7.30
CA LEU A 98 10.99 5.60 6.64
C LEU A 98 11.69 6.96 6.47
N ALA A 99 11.73 7.49 5.26
CA ALA A 99 12.29 8.81 4.93
C ALA A 99 11.35 9.94 5.39
N ARG A 100 11.21 10.14 6.70
CA ARG A 100 10.26 11.09 7.31
C ARG A 100 10.45 12.52 6.81
N ALA A 101 11.70 12.93 6.56
CA ALA A 101 12.00 14.27 6.04
C ALA A 101 11.36 14.51 4.68
N GLU A 102 11.32 13.49 3.82
CA GLU A 102 10.71 13.57 2.51
C GLU A 102 9.17 13.55 2.54
N LEU A 103 8.58 13.15 3.67
CA LEU A 103 7.14 13.11 3.93
C LEU A 103 6.65 14.27 4.81
N GLY A 104 7.45 15.33 4.93
CA GLY A 104 7.24 16.41 5.91
C GLY A 104 5.86 17.11 5.86
N SER A 105 5.16 17.07 4.70
CA SER A 105 3.79 17.60 4.55
C SER A 105 2.70 16.63 5.04
N LEU A 106 3.06 15.41 5.43
CA LEU A 106 2.12 14.36 5.85
C LEU A 106 2.22 14.12 7.35
N ALA A 107 1.11 13.71 7.97
CA ALA A 107 1.09 13.19 9.31
C ALA A 107 1.42 11.69 9.26
N VAL A 108 2.44 11.27 10.00
CA VAL A 108 2.92 9.88 9.99
C VAL A 108 2.95 9.33 11.41
N LYS A 109 2.21 8.24 11.64
CA LYS A 109 2.23 7.45 12.89
C LYS A 109 2.79 6.06 12.62
N ASP A 110 3.81 5.68 13.36
CA ASP A 110 4.37 4.32 13.32
C ASP A 110 3.46 3.37 14.09
N LEU A 111 2.97 2.34 13.42
CA LEU A 111 2.12 1.30 13.98
C LEU A 111 2.84 -0.06 14.05
N SER A 112 4.11 -0.14 13.66
CA SER A 112 4.84 -1.40 13.53
C SER A 112 4.76 -2.26 14.79
N ARG A 113 4.97 -1.66 15.95
CA ARG A 113 4.91 -2.39 17.23
C ARG A 113 3.48 -2.76 17.64
N ALA A 114 2.52 -1.88 17.37
CA ALA A 114 1.12 -2.10 17.74
C ALA A 114 0.43 -3.16 16.89
N THR A 115 0.94 -3.43 15.69
CA THR A 115 0.39 -4.39 14.73
C THR A 115 1.22 -5.67 14.62
N LEU A 116 2.30 -5.79 15.38
CA LEU A 116 3.14 -6.98 15.38
C LEU A 116 2.41 -8.13 16.07
N ALA A 117 2.20 -9.24 15.34
CA ALA A 117 1.62 -10.43 15.90
C ALA A 117 2.60 -11.11 16.87
N PHE A 118 2.07 -11.72 17.94
CA PHE A 118 2.86 -12.35 19.00
C PHE A 118 3.85 -13.41 18.49
N ASP A 119 3.47 -14.19 17.49
CA ASP A 119 4.31 -15.20 16.84
C ASP A 119 5.41 -14.62 15.93
N CYS A 120 5.31 -13.32 15.59
CA CYS A 120 6.27 -12.62 14.73
C CYS A 120 7.31 -11.78 15.51
N GLU A 121 7.32 -11.79 16.84
CA GLU A 121 8.19 -10.96 17.66
C GLU A 121 9.69 -11.16 17.39
N ARG A 122 10.08 -12.38 16.99
CA ARG A 122 11.47 -12.72 16.64
C ARG A 122 11.98 -12.03 15.38
N ASP A 123 11.08 -11.64 14.48
CA ASP A 123 11.37 -10.97 13.22
C ASP A 123 10.81 -9.53 13.17
N ALA A 124 10.69 -8.88 14.33
CA ALA A 124 10.15 -7.53 14.46
C ALA A 124 10.81 -6.51 13.52
N ASN A 125 12.08 -6.70 13.18
CA ASN A 125 12.82 -5.85 12.25
C ASN A 125 12.41 -6.02 10.76
N ARG A 126 11.47 -6.92 10.47
CA ARG A 126 10.84 -7.12 9.14
C ARG A 126 9.38 -6.68 9.11
N HIS A 127 8.85 -6.17 10.20
CA HIS A 127 7.47 -5.72 10.27
C HIS A 127 7.41 -4.21 10.44
N HIS A 128 7.06 -3.51 9.39
CA HIS A 128 6.97 -2.06 9.37
C HIS A 128 5.61 -1.64 8.82
N VAL A 129 4.82 -0.93 9.63
CA VAL A 129 3.51 -0.39 9.26
C VAL A 129 3.41 1.06 9.72
N PHE A 130 3.02 1.93 8.80
CA PHE A 130 2.87 3.36 9.06
C PHE A 130 1.48 3.83 8.63
N ARG A 131 0.79 4.53 9.50
CA ARG A 131 -0.42 5.27 9.18
C ARG A 131 -0.02 6.66 8.68
N ILE A 132 -0.52 7.02 7.52
CA ILE A 132 -0.18 8.26 6.82
C ILE A 132 -1.47 8.98 6.45
N GLU A 133 -1.51 10.28 6.75
CA GLU A 133 -2.65 11.16 6.50
C GLU A 133 -2.16 12.51 5.98
N ARG A 134 -3.02 13.22 5.29
CA ARG A 134 -2.78 14.64 5.01
C ARG A 134 -2.85 15.42 6.32
N ARG A 135 -1.95 16.36 6.52
CA ARG A 135 -2.10 17.31 7.62
C ARG A 135 -3.31 18.21 7.36
N ALA A 136 -4.04 18.46 8.41
CA ALA A 136 -5.11 19.45 8.39
C ALA A 136 -4.55 20.86 8.13
#